data_d2e846170525579c0b5683d44c42ddb5
#
_entry.id   d2e846170525579c0b5683d44c42ddb5
#
_cell.length_a   1.000
_cell.length_b   1.000
_cell.length_c   1.000
_cell.angle_alpha   90.00
_cell.angle_beta   90.00
_cell.angle_gamma   90.00
#
_symmetry.space_group_name_H-M   'P 1'
#
loop_
_entity.id
_entity.type
_entity.pdbx_description
1 polymer ?
#
loop_
_entity_poly.entity_id
_entity_poly.type
_entity_poly.pdbx_seq_one_letter_code
_entity_poly.pdbx_strand_id
1 'polypeptide(L)'
;MANMKNILKVLCIFISVFVFSQTKSVKKITVKKGVKTAFKKGPAANKPNPDLVIINKDLPVLIPKKKGDHFGYVNQNGKFIIQPEYHIAVFFYEDCNLLNSPNEKVRKFGTKEYATVEKDMISYRIDQSGKRVYQFKDADFGKCKFEEYKQQLFQAYTMNGFYGIIEKSKFVNAADYRQFQIYPQYQYLYIMEGDDVANPMIVASNNDKFGVIDVNNKIIIPFEYANIKRNFSWKLGKMFEVTKDGSNYYYVDSNNKTY
;
A
#
# COMPACT_ATOMS: atom_id res chain seq x y z
N MET A 1 -19.28 45.38 2.94
CA MET A 1 -19.54 44.78 4.27
C MET A 1 -20.78 43.89 4.17
N ALA A 2 -20.63 42.62 3.89
CA ALA A 2 -21.75 41.68 3.79
C ALA A 2 -21.42 40.46 4.68
N ASN A 3 -22.35 40.19 5.53
CA ASN A 3 -22.52 39.25 6.62
C ASN A 3 -21.77 37.90 6.58
N MET A 4 -20.83 37.78 7.49
CA MET A 4 -20.08 36.60 7.88
C MET A 4 -20.76 35.82 9.03
N LYS A 5 -22.09 35.72 9.04
CA LYS A 5 -22.84 35.09 10.14
C LYS A 5 -23.58 33.78 9.81
N ASN A 6 -23.48 33.24 8.61
CA ASN A 6 -24.24 32.05 8.19
C ASN A 6 -23.46 30.76 7.90
N ILE A 7 -22.19 30.65 8.30
CA ILE A 7 -21.38 29.43 8.05
C ILE A 7 -21.22 28.54 9.30
N LEU A 8 -21.83 28.91 10.45
CA LEU A 8 -21.62 28.18 11.71
C LEU A 8 -22.85 27.38 12.18
N LYS A 9 -23.72 26.91 11.30
CA LYS A 9 -24.92 26.15 11.69
C LYS A 9 -25.09 24.75 11.08
N VAL A 10 -24.07 24.15 10.48
CA VAL A 10 -24.21 22.80 9.87
C VAL A 10 -23.28 21.76 10.53
N LEU A 11 -22.72 22.00 11.70
CA LEU A 11 -21.78 21.06 12.33
C LEU A 11 -22.25 20.57 13.72
N CYS A 12 -23.53 20.32 13.95
CA CYS A 12 -24.00 19.72 15.22
C CYS A 12 -25.27 18.93 15.03
N ILE A 13 -25.25 17.81 14.29
CA ILE A 13 -26.25 16.74 14.45
C ILE A 13 -25.55 15.44 14.04
N PHE A 14 -25.22 14.59 14.98
CA PHE A 14 -25.23 13.13 14.97
C PHE A 14 -24.45 12.58 16.15
N ILE A 15 -25.02 12.72 17.34
CA ILE A 15 -24.75 11.79 18.45
C ILE A 15 -26.10 11.43 19.03
N SER A 16 -26.61 10.25 18.73
CA SER A 16 -27.60 9.59 19.56
C SER A 16 -27.34 8.09 19.57
N VAL A 17 -26.83 7.66 20.69
CA VAL A 17 -26.64 6.29 21.12
C VAL A 17 -27.98 5.65 21.35
N PHE A 18 -28.24 4.48 20.75
CA PHE A 18 -29.27 3.55 21.22
C PHE A 18 -28.64 2.24 21.63
N VAL A 19 -28.56 2.04 22.95
CA VAL A 19 -28.29 0.75 23.58
C VAL A 19 -29.62 0.01 23.65
N PHE A 20 -29.73 -1.16 23.01
CA PHE A 20 -30.77 -2.14 23.31
C PHE A 20 -30.12 -3.49 23.61
N SER A 21 -30.12 -3.84 24.88
CA SER A 21 -29.89 -5.17 25.41
C SER A 21 -31.12 -6.04 25.13
N GLN A 22 -30.93 -7.18 24.47
CA GLN A 22 -31.90 -8.29 24.54
C GLN A 22 -31.17 -9.61 24.68
N THR A 23 -31.29 -10.15 25.87
CA THR A 23 -31.03 -11.55 26.22
C THR A 23 -32.02 -12.46 25.51
N LYS A 24 -31.57 -13.46 24.76
CA LYS A 24 -32.41 -14.61 24.32
C LYS A 24 -31.76 -15.92 24.65
N SER A 25 -32.60 -16.75 25.25
CA SER A 25 -32.41 -18.07 25.81
C SER A 25 -31.76 -19.09 24.87
N VAL A 26 -30.86 -19.91 25.45
CA VAL A 26 -30.24 -21.08 24.84
C VAL A 26 -31.25 -22.20 24.69
N LYS A 27 -31.53 -22.62 23.44
CA LYS A 27 -32.19 -23.90 23.15
C LYS A 27 -31.14 -24.98 22.89
N LYS A 28 -31.20 -26.05 23.69
CA LYS A 28 -30.43 -27.26 23.48
C LYS A 28 -30.73 -27.87 22.10
N ILE A 29 -29.72 -28.07 21.29
CA ILE A 29 -29.81 -28.81 20.01
C ILE A 29 -29.25 -30.18 20.24
N THR A 30 -30.09 -31.17 20.00
CA THR A 30 -29.81 -32.61 20.02
C THR A 30 -29.00 -33.01 18.80
N VAL A 31 -27.82 -33.59 19.02
CA VAL A 31 -26.93 -34.08 17.93
C VAL A 31 -27.53 -35.40 17.37
N LYS A 32 -27.93 -35.36 16.08
CA LYS A 32 -28.20 -36.57 15.30
C LYS A 32 -26.89 -37.05 14.64
N LYS A 33 -26.53 -38.31 14.93
CA LYS A 33 -25.41 -39.02 14.31
C LYS A 33 -25.67 -39.27 12.80
N GLY A 34 -24.67 -39.00 11.97
CA GLY A 34 -24.31 -39.84 10.83
C GLY A 34 -24.95 -39.52 9.48
N VAL A 35 -24.28 -38.64 8.69
CA VAL A 35 -24.28 -38.78 7.21
C VAL A 35 -22.82 -38.66 6.75
N LYS A 36 -22.28 -39.74 6.18
CA LYS A 36 -21.00 -39.77 5.48
C LYS A 36 -21.20 -39.04 4.15
N THR A 37 -20.87 -37.74 4.10
CA THR A 37 -20.77 -37.01 2.83
C THR A 37 -19.40 -37.28 2.22
N ALA A 38 -19.40 -37.90 1.04
CA ALA A 38 -18.21 -38.07 0.21
C ALA A 38 -17.64 -36.69 -0.11
N PHE A 39 -16.37 -36.46 0.27
CA PHE A 39 -15.62 -35.28 -0.12
C PHE A 39 -15.52 -35.24 -1.64
N LYS A 40 -16.25 -34.33 -2.31
CA LYS A 40 -15.96 -33.95 -3.69
C LYS A 40 -14.56 -33.38 -3.71
N LYS A 41 -13.65 -33.98 -4.52
CA LYS A 41 -12.34 -33.40 -4.83
C LYS A 41 -12.54 -31.93 -5.18
N GLY A 42 -11.87 -31.03 -4.42
CA GLY A 42 -11.82 -29.62 -4.73
C GLY A 42 -11.24 -29.38 -6.13
N PRO A 43 -11.45 -28.19 -6.71
CA PRO A 43 -10.92 -27.87 -8.04
C PRO A 43 -9.41 -28.13 -8.04
N ALA A 44 -8.95 -28.77 -9.12
CA ALA A 44 -7.54 -29.11 -9.31
C ALA A 44 -6.68 -27.88 -9.07
N ALA A 45 -5.63 -28.04 -8.25
CA ALA A 45 -4.65 -26.99 -8.01
C ALA A 45 -4.16 -26.47 -9.38
N ASN A 46 -4.35 -25.17 -9.62
CA ASN A 46 -3.88 -24.53 -10.85
C ASN A 46 -2.39 -24.85 -11.00
N LYS A 47 -2.00 -25.44 -12.13
CA LYS A 47 -0.59 -25.63 -12.45
C LYS A 47 0.10 -24.26 -12.39
N PRO A 48 1.28 -24.14 -11.75
CA PRO A 48 2.01 -22.88 -11.71
C PRO A 48 2.18 -22.36 -13.13
N ASN A 49 1.83 -21.08 -13.35
CA ASN A 49 2.06 -20.43 -14.64
C ASN A 49 3.57 -20.34 -14.86
N PRO A 50 4.16 -20.98 -15.90
CA PRO A 50 5.61 -20.98 -16.12
C PRO A 50 6.17 -19.57 -16.43
N ASP A 51 5.33 -18.63 -16.81
CA ASP A 51 5.72 -17.25 -17.06
C ASP A 51 5.87 -16.41 -15.76
N LEU A 52 5.42 -16.93 -14.60
CA LEU A 52 5.62 -16.28 -13.30
C LEU A 52 7.02 -16.62 -12.77
N VAL A 53 8.03 -15.98 -13.35
CA VAL A 53 9.44 -16.17 -12.97
C VAL A 53 9.75 -15.36 -11.71
N ILE A 54 10.26 -16.03 -10.67
CA ILE A 54 10.75 -15.37 -9.45
C ILE A 54 12.28 -15.33 -9.52
N ILE A 55 12.82 -14.15 -9.84
CA ILE A 55 14.26 -13.87 -9.86
C ILE A 55 14.69 -13.36 -8.47
N ASN A 56 13.91 -12.47 -7.90
CA ASN A 56 14.11 -11.91 -6.57
C ASN A 56 12.86 -12.17 -5.72
N LYS A 57 13.03 -12.87 -4.59
CA LYS A 57 11.93 -13.23 -3.67
C LYS A 57 11.39 -12.04 -2.89
N ASP A 58 12.17 -10.96 -2.79
CA ASP A 58 11.76 -9.74 -2.07
C ASP A 58 10.88 -8.84 -2.94
N LEU A 59 10.80 -9.10 -4.24
CA LEU A 59 9.98 -8.34 -5.18
C LEU A 59 8.67 -9.07 -5.50
N PRO A 60 7.61 -8.31 -5.86
CA PRO A 60 6.37 -8.89 -6.32
C PRO A 60 6.57 -9.76 -7.56
N VAL A 61 5.83 -10.86 -7.63
CA VAL A 61 5.83 -11.74 -8.82
C VAL A 61 5.25 -11.02 -10.04
N LEU A 62 4.26 -10.15 -9.80
CA LEU A 62 3.61 -9.33 -10.80
C LEU A 62 3.67 -7.86 -10.38
N ILE A 63 4.19 -7.03 -11.29
CA ILE A 63 4.44 -5.61 -11.08
C ILE A 63 3.49 -4.83 -11.97
N PRO A 64 2.72 -3.86 -11.44
CA PRO A 64 1.87 -2.99 -12.26
C PRO A 64 2.73 -2.22 -13.27
N LYS A 65 2.33 -2.19 -14.53
CA LYS A 65 3.02 -1.44 -15.58
C LYS A 65 2.04 -0.73 -16.49
N LYS A 66 2.27 0.57 -16.68
CA LYS A 66 1.49 1.39 -17.61
C LYS A 66 1.97 1.20 -19.04
N LYS A 67 1.02 1.12 -19.99
CA LYS A 67 1.27 1.19 -21.44
C LYS A 67 0.14 2.00 -22.06
N GLY A 68 0.48 3.14 -22.66
CA GLY A 68 -0.53 4.15 -23.01
C GLY A 68 -1.25 4.65 -21.75
N ASP A 69 -2.56 4.66 -21.77
CA ASP A 69 -3.38 5.12 -20.63
C ASP A 69 -3.84 4.00 -19.70
N HIS A 70 -3.44 2.76 -19.95
CA HIS A 70 -3.89 1.60 -19.21
C HIS A 70 -2.74 0.88 -18.49
N PHE A 71 -3.08 0.28 -17.36
CA PHE A 71 -2.19 -0.59 -16.60
C PHE A 71 -2.48 -2.05 -16.89
N GLY A 72 -1.42 -2.84 -16.99
CA GLY A 72 -1.41 -4.29 -16.91
C GLY A 72 -0.40 -4.73 -15.87
N TYR A 73 0.02 -5.99 -15.94
CA TYR A 73 1.05 -6.51 -15.04
C TYR A 73 2.14 -7.23 -15.82
N VAL A 74 3.37 -6.93 -15.46
CA VAL A 74 4.57 -7.62 -15.97
C VAL A 74 5.14 -8.54 -14.91
N ASN A 75 5.83 -9.61 -15.35
CA ASN A 75 6.68 -10.41 -14.47
C ASN A 75 8.01 -9.69 -14.20
N GLN A 76 8.88 -10.29 -13.38
CA GLN A 76 10.17 -9.72 -13.03
C GLN A 76 11.17 -9.63 -14.20
N ASN A 77 10.86 -10.23 -15.37
CA ASN A 77 11.56 -10.05 -16.64
C ASN A 77 11.02 -8.91 -17.51
N GLY A 78 9.95 -8.22 -17.07
CA GLY A 78 9.31 -7.14 -17.81
C GLY A 78 8.34 -7.62 -18.89
N LYS A 79 8.06 -8.94 -18.99
CA LYS A 79 7.06 -9.50 -19.92
C LYS A 79 5.65 -9.28 -19.37
N PHE A 80 4.73 -8.74 -20.18
CA PHE A 80 3.33 -8.66 -19.81
C PHE A 80 2.71 -10.05 -19.63
N ILE A 81 2.16 -10.28 -18.45
CA ILE A 81 1.37 -11.47 -18.10
C ILE A 81 -0.11 -11.14 -18.16
N ILE A 82 -0.49 -9.96 -17.65
CA ILE A 82 -1.83 -9.41 -17.74
C ILE A 82 -1.74 -8.17 -18.63
N GLN A 83 -2.49 -8.19 -19.76
CA GLN A 83 -2.42 -7.12 -20.73
C GLN A 83 -2.98 -5.80 -20.16
N PRO A 84 -2.48 -4.66 -20.63
CA PRO A 84 -2.96 -3.36 -20.19
C PRO A 84 -4.43 -3.13 -20.56
N GLU A 85 -5.30 -3.10 -19.56
CA GLU A 85 -6.73 -2.84 -19.74
C GLU A 85 -7.36 -2.07 -18.57
N TYR A 86 -6.60 -1.77 -17.52
CA TYR A 86 -7.11 -1.14 -16.30
C TYR A 86 -6.70 0.32 -16.22
N HIS A 87 -7.58 1.18 -15.70
CA HIS A 87 -7.27 2.59 -15.42
C HIS A 87 -6.43 2.71 -14.14
N ILE A 88 -6.67 1.84 -13.16
CA ILE A 88 -5.90 1.72 -11.93
C ILE A 88 -5.51 0.26 -11.74
N ALA A 89 -4.26 0.03 -11.34
CA ALA A 89 -3.76 -1.27 -10.92
C ALA A 89 -2.77 -1.09 -9.77
N VAL A 90 -2.96 -1.83 -8.69
CA VAL A 90 -2.05 -1.83 -7.54
C VAL A 90 -1.39 -3.19 -7.38
N PHE A 91 -0.38 -3.29 -6.52
CA PHE A 91 0.28 -4.56 -6.24
C PHE A 91 -0.69 -5.61 -5.72
N PHE A 92 -0.35 -6.88 -5.84
CA PHE A 92 -1.00 -7.98 -5.15
C PHE A 92 -0.73 -7.84 -3.65
N TYR A 93 -1.77 -7.57 -2.86
CA TYR A 93 -1.66 -7.25 -1.43
C TYR A 93 -2.92 -7.61 -0.65
N GLU A 94 -2.79 -7.66 0.67
CA GLU A 94 -3.92 -7.91 1.56
C GLU A 94 -4.83 -6.67 1.65
N ASP A 95 -6.13 -6.92 1.48
CA ASP A 95 -7.18 -5.90 1.68
C ASP A 95 -7.90 -6.19 3.00
N CYS A 96 -7.60 -5.40 4.01
CA CYS A 96 -8.17 -5.60 5.35
C CYS A 96 -9.69 -5.42 5.39
N ASN A 97 -10.27 -4.57 4.54
CA ASN A 97 -11.72 -4.41 4.50
C ASN A 97 -12.40 -5.70 4.03
N LEU A 98 -11.82 -6.38 3.05
CA LEU A 98 -12.34 -7.66 2.57
C LEU A 98 -12.01 -8.80 3.55
N LEU A 99 -10.80 -8.83 4.14
CA LEU A 99 -10.43 -9.84 5.16
C LEU A 99 -11.38 -9.81 6.36
N ASN A 100 -11.84 -8.62 6.76
CA ASN A 100 -12.78 -8.41 7.86
C ASN A 100 -14.24 -8.29 7.39
N SER A 101 -14.55 -8.69 6.16
CA SER A 101 -15.91 -8.67 5.61
C SER A 101 -16.90 -9.41 6.52
N PRO A 102 -18.11 -8.87 6.77
CA PRO A 102 -19.19 -9.60 7.40
C PRO A 102 -19.62 -10.83 6.57
N ASN A 103 -19.38 -10.81 5.26
CA ASN A 103 -19.64 -11.90 4.35
C ASN A 103 -18.43 -12.85 4.27
N GLU A 104 -18.49 -14.01 4.93
CA GLU A 104 -17.39 -14.98 4.99
C GLU A 104 -16.93 -15.47 3.61
N LYS A 105 -17.81 -15.53 2.62
CA LYS A 105 -17.48 -15.97 1.25
C LYS A 105 -16.59 -14.97 0.53
N VAL A 106 -16.58 -13.71 0.97
CA VAL A 106 -15.80 -12.62 0.37
C VAL A 106 -14.40 -12.54 0.97
N ARG A 107 -14.21 -12.94 2.23
CA ARG A 107 -12.93 -12.82 2.95
C ARG A 107 -11.74 -13.39 2.20
N LYS A 108 -11.92 -14.48 1.46
CA LYS A 108 -10.85 -15.07 0.65
C LYS A 108 -10.26 -14.12 -0.39
N PHE A 109 -11.05 -13.16 -0.89
CA PHE A 109 -10.57 -12.19 -1.87
C PHE A 109 -9.79 -11.04 -1.25
N GLY A 110 -9.73 -10.95 0.08
CA GLY A 110 -8.90 -10.00 0.82
C GLY A 110 -7.42 -10.40 0.93
N THR A 111 -7.03 -11.61 0.52
CA THR A 111 -5.65 -12.10 0.66
C THR A 111 -4.71 -11.50 -0.39
N LYS A 112 -3.39 -11.64 -0.17
CA LYS A 112 -2.33 -11.18 -1.09
C LYS A 112 -2.27 -11.92 -2.43
N GLU A 113 -3.10 -12.94 -2.62
CA GLU A 113 -3.23 -13.67 -3.88
C GLU A 113 -3.97 -12.86 -4.94
N TYR A 114 -4.56 -11.74 -4.55
CA TYR A 114 -5.38 -10.89 -5.42
C TYR A 114 -4.89 -9.45 -5.43
N ALA A 115 -5.08 -8.78 -6.58
CA ALA A 115 -4.82 -7.36 -6.74
C ALA A 115 -6.12 -6.58 -6.96
N THR A 116 -6.18 -5.35 -6.46
CA THR A 116 -7.25 -4.42 -6.81
C THR A 116 -6.93 -3.74 -8.13
N VAL A 117 -7.89 -3.73 -9.03
CA VAL A 117 -7.85 -3.01 -10.30
C VAL A 117 -9.15 -2.23 -10.51
N GLU A 118 -9.09 -1.18 -11.32
CA GLU A 118 -10.27 -0.44 -11.77
C GLU A 118 -10.34 -0.44 -13.29
N LYS A 119 -11.53 -0.74 -13.81
CA LYS A 119 -11.88 -0.60 -15.22
C LYS A 119 -13.30 -0.07 -15.33
N ASP A 120 -13.50 0.94 -16.21
CA ASP A 120 -14.80 1.57 -16.44
C ASP A 120 -15.46 2.08 -15.12
N MET A 121 -14.66 2.69 -14.23
CA MET A 121 -15.05 3.18 -12.89
C MET A 121 -15.58 2.08 -11.94
N ILE A 122 -15.33 0.82 -12.24
CA ILE A 122 -15.70 -0.31 -11.38
C ILE A 122 -14.43 -0.98 -10.87
N SER A 123 -14.36 -1.13 -9.55
CA SER A 123 -13.24 -1.79 -8.88
C SER A 123 -13.48 -3.29 -8.76
N TYR A 124 -12.43 -4.05 -9.00
CA TYR A 124 -12.41 -5.53 -8.96
C TYR A 124 -11.21 -6.05 -8.20
N ARG A 125 -11.33 -7.27 -7.67
CA ARG A 125 -10.16 -8.10 -7.35
C ARG A 125 -9.92 -9.05 -8.51
N ILE A 126 -8.66 -9.16 -8.91
CA ILE A 126 -8.21 -10.10 -9.95
C ILE A 126 -7.21 -11.09 -9.35
N ASP A 127 -7.16 -12.30 -9.90
CA ASP A 127 -6.10 -13.27 -9.59
C ASP A 127 -4.86 -13.04 -10.48
N GLN A 128 -3.80 -13.82 -10.25
CA GLN A 128 -2.53 -13.71 -10.99
C GLN A 128 -2.63 -14.05 -12.48
N SER A 129 -3.76 -14.60 -12.93
CA SER A 129 -4.06 -14.80 -14.36
C SER A 129 -4.77 -13.60 -15.00
N GLY A 130 -5.15 -12.60 -14.21
CA GLY A 130 -5.95 -11.45 -14.65
C GLY A 130 -7.45 -11.70 -14.63
N LYS A 131 -7.89 -12.89 -14.14
CA LYS A 131 -9.32 -13.19 -14.05
C LYS A 131 -9.95 -12.36 -12.93
N ARG A 132 -11.04 -11.66 -13.26
CA ARG A 132 -11.87 -10.96 -12.27
C ARG A 132 -12.59 -11.99 -11.39
N VAL A 133 -12.29 -11.97 -10.10
CA VAL A 133 -12.81 -12.95 -9.13
C VAL A 133 -13.82 -12.35 -8.17
N TYR A 134 -13.79 -11.02 -8.00
CA TYR A 134 -14.71 -10.31 -7.12
C TYR A 134 -14.88 -8.86 -7.58
N GLN A 135 -16.10 -8.36 -7.57
CA GLN A 135 -16.45 -6.94 -7.74
C GLN A 135 -16.80 -6.35 -6.39
N PHE A 136 -16.21 -5.20 -6.05
CA PHE A 136 -16.45 -4.54 -4.77
C PHE A 136 -17.92 -4.15 -4.58
N LYS A 137 -18.42 -4.33 -3.35
CA LYS A 137 -19.75 -3.96 -2.90
C LYS A 137 -19.64 -3.36 -1.49
N ASP A 138 -20.28 -2.23 -1.25
CA ASP A 138 -20.21 -1.53 0.04
C ASP A 138 -20.63 -2.41 1.23
N ALA A 139 -21.63 -3.28 1.03
CA ALA A 139 -22.13 -4.20 2.06
C ALA A 139 -21.09 -5.26 2.51
N ASP A 140 -20.04 -5.49 1.71
CA ASP A 140 -19.00 -6.47 1.99
C ASP A 140 -17.78 -5.86 2.73
N PHE A 141 -17.75 -4.53 2.94
CA PHE A 141 -16.63 -3.91 3.65
C PHE A 141 -16.71 -4.15 5.15
N GLY A 142 -15.68 -4.80 5.69
CA GLY A 142 -15.43 -4.87 7.12
C GLY A 142 -14.63 -3.67 7.61
N LYS A 143 -14.49 -3.55 8.94
CA LYS A 143 -13.65 -2.53 9.54
C LYS A 143 -12.22 -3.05 9.63
N CYS A 144 -11.27 -2.35 9.02
CA CYS A 144 -9.86 -2.57 9.31
C CYS A 144 -9.61 -2.22 10.77
N LYS A 145 -8.97 -3.12 11.52
CA LYS A 145 -8.32 -2.70 12.76
C LYS A 145 -7.22 -1.74 12.32
N PHE A 146 -7.18 -0.54 12.89
CA PHE A 146 -5.99 0.27 12.77
C PHE A 146 -4.85 -0.59 13.32
N GLU A 147 -3.95 -1.04 12.45
CA GLU A 147 -2.68 -1.55 12.93
C GLU A 147 -2.13 -0.46 13.84
N GLU A 148 -1.66 -0.84 15.04
CA GLU A 148 -0.93 0.10 15.87
C GLU A 148 0.15 0.69 14.97
N TYR A 149 0.01 1.98 14.70
CA TYR A 149 0.87 2.70 13.75
C TYR A 149 2.28 2.53 14.31
N LYS A 150 3.11 1.71 13.68
CA LYS A 150 4.51 1.56 14.12
C LYS A 150 5.10 2.95 14.10
N GLN A 151 5.32 3.52 15.28
CA GLN A 151 5.73 4.90 15.42
C GLN A 151 7.07 5.06 14.71
N GLN A 152 7.12 5.91 13.70
CA GLN A 152 8.35 6.25 12.99
C GLN A 152 9.40 6.70 14.00
N LEU A 153 10.56 6.04 14.00
CA LEU A 153 11.69 6.38 14.90
C LEU A 153 12.37 7.68 14.50
N PHE A 154 12.30 8.02 13.23
CA PHE A 154 12.96 9.18 12.65
C PHE A 154 11.95 10.25 12.24
N GLN A 155 12.43 11.48 12.15
CA GLN A 155 11.69 12.60 11.55
C GLN A 155 12.61 13.47 10.72
N ALA A 156 12.07 14.05 9.66
CA ALA A 156 12.75 15.09 8.91
C ALA A 156 12.77 16.39 9.74
N TYR A 157 13.88 17.10 9.72
CA TYR A 157 14.06 18.37 10.41
C TYR A 157 14.75 19.37 9.49
N THR A 158 14.32 20.63 9.55
CA THR A 158 14.81 21.68 8.66
C THR A 158 15.74 22.63 9.44
N MET A 159 16.89 22.93 8.87
CA MET A 159 17.81 23.95 9.38
C MET A 159 18.42 24.71 8.19
N ASN A 160 18.42 26.05 8.24
CA ASN A 160 18.95 26.94 7.19
C ASN A 160 18.38 26.60 5.78
N GLY A 161 17.11 26.20 5.70
CA GLY A 161 16.44 25.86 4.44
C GLY A 161 16.75 24.45 3.91
N PHE A 162 17.59 23.66 4.59
CA PHE A 162 17.89 22.29 4.22
C PHE A 162 17.30 21.29 5.20
N TYR A 163 16.99 20.11 4.71
CA TYR A 163 16.43 18.98 5.48
C TYR A 163 17.53 18.02 5.90
N GLY A 164 17.44 17.54 7.14
CA GLY A 164 18.18 16.44 7.70
C GLY A 164 17.25 15.45 8.39
N ILE A 165 17.80 14.42 9.02
CA ILE A 165 17.06 13.39 9.76
C ILE A 165 17.51 13.41 11.22
N ILE A 166 16.54 13.33 12.13
CA ILE A 166 16.76 13.19 13.57
C ILE A 166 16.06 11.92 14.04
N GLU A 167 16.71 11.16 14.90
CA GLU A 167 16.05 10.11 15.68
C GLU A 167 15.26 10.75 16.82
N LYS A 168 13.96 10.50 16.88
CA LYS A 168 13.03 11.17 17.82
C LYS A 168 13.43 11.00 19.28
N SER A 169 13.96 9.83 19.66
CA SER A 169 14.41 9.53 21.03
C SER A 169 15.62 10.36 21.47
N LYS A 170 16.40 10.87 20.50
CA LYS A 170 17.61 11.65 20.74
C LYS A 170 17.38 13.17 20.63
N PHE A 171 16.17 13.57 20.26
CA PHE A 171 15.85 14.99 20.12
C PHE A 171 15.74 15.67 21.48
N VAL A 172 16.69 16.55 21.80
CA VAL A 172 16.73 17.33 23.04
C VAL A 172 16.24 18.77 22.79
N ASN A 173 16.84 19.44 21.80
CA ASN A 173 16.43 20.78 21.38
C ASN A 173 16.96 21.09 19.97
N ALA A 174 16.36 22.09 19.31
CA ALA A 174 16.67 22.44 17.93
C ALA A 174 18.08 23.00 17.70
N ALA A 175 18.77 23.46 18.75
CA ALA A 175 20.10 24.06 18.65
C ALA A 175 21.24 23.03 18.73
N ASP A 176 20.98 21.77 19.09
CA ASP A 176 22.02 20.76 19.22
C ASP A 176 22.23 19.99 17.92
N TYR A 177 23.22 20.40 17.13
CA TYR A 177 23.56 19.78 15.84
C TYR A 177 24.09 18.35 15.94
N ARG A 178 24.54 17.91 17.13
CA ARG A 178 25.10 16.55 17.34
C ARG A 178 24.04 15.47 17.32
N GLN A 179 22.77 15.85 17.43
CA GLN A 179 21.64 14.91 17.44
C GLN A 179 21.16 14.49 16.03
N PHE A 180 21.71 15.07 14.97
CA PHE A 180 21.34 14.68 13.61
C PHE A 180 21.91 13.30 13.26
N GLN A 181 21.03 12.41 12.79
CA GLN A 181 21.40 11.15 12.14
C GLN A 181 21.93 11.43 10.73
N ILE A 182 21.27 12.34 10.01
CA ILE A 182 21.75 12.89 8.74
C ILE A 182 21.72 14.42 8.90
N TYR A 183 22.89 15.06 8.76
CA TYR A 183 22.99 16.51 8.86
C TYR A 183 22.18 17.20 7.74
N PRO A 184 21.51 18.34 8.01
CA PRO A 184 20.74 19.07 7.01
C PRO A 184 21.56 19.46 5.78
N GLN A 185 21.25 18.85 4.63
CA GLN A 185 21.94 19.02 3.37
C GLN A 185 21.05 18.84 2.14
N TYR A 186 19.83 18.33 2.32
CA TYR A 186 18.91 18.04 1.23
C TYR A 186 17.88 19.15 1.06
N GLN A 187 17.48 19.45 -0.19
CA GLN A 187 16.43 20.42 -0.49
C GLN A 187 15.04 19.90 -0.09
N TYR A 188 14.89 18.58 -0.01
CA TYR A 188 13.66 17.91 0.38
C TYR A 188 13.96 16.54 0.99
N LEU A 189 13.18 16.11 1.99
CA LEU A 189 13.21 14.76 2.56
C LEU A 189 11.79 14.27 2.89
N TYR A 190 11.54 13.00 2.62
CA TYR A 190 10.33 12.28 3.02
C TYR A 190 10.67 10.85 3.41
N ILE A 191 10.31 10.46 4.64
CA ILE A 191 10.51 9.09 5.14
C ILE A 191 9.37 8.25 4.62
N MET A 192 9.67 7.23 3.82
CA MET A 192 8.66 6.35 3.24
C MET A 192 8.08 5.40 4.29
N GLU A 193 6.80 5.10 4.15
CA GLU A 193 6.19 4.04 4.95
C GLU A 193 6.74 2.67 4.55
N GLY A 194 7.02 1.87 5.56
CA GLY A 194 7.54 0.52 5.42
C GLY A 194 7.43 -0.25 6.73
N ASP A 195 7.72 -1.55 6.69
CA ASP A 195 7.64 -2.41 7.87
C ASP A 195 8.85 -2.27 8.78
N ASP A 196 10.00 -1.87 8.23
CA ASP A 196 11.24 -1.64 8.97
C ASP A 196 11.37 -0.16 9.36
N VAL A 197 10.89 0.18 10.57
CA VAL A 197 10.96 1.56 11.10
C VAL A 197 12.37 1.95 11.57
N ALA A 198 13.27 0.98 11.74
CA ALA A 198 14.66 1.23 12.14
C ALA A 198 15.54 1.57 10.91
N ASN A 199 15.18 1.06 9.73
CA ASN A 199 15.90 1.32 8.48
C ASN A 199 14.93 1.77 7.36
N PRO A 200 14.21 2.89 7.54
CA PRO A 200 13.28 3.36 6.53
C PRO A 200 14.03 3.83 5.28
N MET A 201 13.36 3.71 4.13
CA MET A 201 13.80 4.38 2.91
C MET A 201 13.38 5.85 2.95
N ILE A 202 14.24 6.73 2.47
CA ILE A 202 14.06 8.17 2.53
C ILE A 202 14.19 8.73 1.12
N VAL A 203 13.10 9.29 0.61
CA VAL A 203 13.14 10.08 -0.62
C VAL A 203 13.79 11.42 -0.29
N ALA A 204 14.83 11.77 -1.03
CA ALA A 204 15.54 13.05 -0.86
C ALA A 204 15.67 13.75 -2.21
N SER A 205 15.85 15.08 -2.19
CA SER A 205 16.27 15.83 -3.38
C SER A 205 17.58 16.54 -3.15
N ASN A 206 18.45 16.48 -4.16
CA ASN A 206 19.73 17.16 -4.22
C ASN A 206 19.93 17.69 -5.65
N ASN A 207 20.30 18.99 -5.79
CA ASN A 207 20.41 19.68 -7.08
C ASN A 207 19.17 19.48 -7.97
N ASP A 208 17.98 19.67 -7.39
CA ASP A 208 16.66 19.55 -8.03
C ASP A 208 16.37 18.17 -8.64
N LYS A 209 17.11 17.15 -8.23
CA LYS A 209 16.87 15.75 -8.60
C LYS A 209 16.52 14.93 -7.37
N PHE A 210 15.57 14.00 -7.55
CA PHE A 210 15.15 13.08 -6.52
C PHE A 210 15.93 11.78 -6.60
N GLY A 211 16.23 11.23 -5.43
CA GLY A 211 16.81 9.93 -5.21
C GLY A 211 16.28 9.31 -3.93
N VAL A 212 16.78 8.15 -3.55
CA VAL A 212 16.45 7.49 -2.29
C VAL A 212 17.74 7.20 -1.54
N ILE A 213 17.73 7.49 -0.25
CA ILE A 213 18.82 7.19 0.69
C ILE A 213 18.30 6.32 1.85
N ASP A 214 19.20 5.66 2.56
CA ASP A 214 18.90 5.03 3.86
C ASP A 214 19.20 5.99 5.03
N VAL A 215 18.96 5.54 6.25
CA VAL A 215 19.22 6.32 7.49
C VAL A 215 20.71 6.60 7.75
N ASN A 216 21.61 5.90 7.08
CA ASN A 216 23.06 6.09 7.15
C ASN A 216 23.58 7.00 6.03
N ASN A 217 22.67 7.66 5.32
CA ASN A 217 22.97 8.53 4.20
C ASN A 217 23.59 7.82 2.99
N LYS A 218 23.41 6.49 2.89
CA LYS A 218 23.84 5.72 1.72
C LYS A 218 22.82 5.91 0.60
N ILE A 219 23.29 6.22 -0.59
CA ILE A 219 22.45 6.35 -1.79
C ILE A 219 21.99 4.94 -2.21
N ILE A 220 20.69 4.72 -2.24
CA ILE A 220 20.03 3.51 -2.71
C ILE A 220 19.57 3.70 -4.16
N ILE A 221 18.91 4.82 -4.46
CA ILE A 221 18.54 5.23 -5.81
C ILE A 221 19.25 6.54 -6.12
N PRO A 222 19.96 6.64 -7.26
CA PRO A 222 20.70 7.86 -7.60
C PRO A 222 19.80 9.08 -7.76
N PHE A 223 20.38 10.27 -7.52
CA PHE A 223 19.68 11.56 -7.70
C PHE A 223 19.60 11.92 -9.19
N GLU A 224 18.72 11.27 -9.92
CA GLU A 224 18.54 11.46 -11.36
C GLU A 224 17.10 11.65 -11.80
N TYR A 225 16.14 11.48 -10.89
CA TYR A 225 14.72 11.52 -11.19
C TYR A 225 14.15 12.93 -11.05
N ALA A 226 13.17 13.27 -11.89
CA ALA A 226 12.39 14.50 -11.76
C ALA A 226 11.43 14.43 -10.56
N ASN A 227 10.94 13.22 -10.22
CA ASN A 227 10.13 12.98 -9.03
C ASN A 227 10.13 11.51 -8.62
N ILE A 228 9.87 11.26 -7.34
CA ILE A 228 9.61 9.95 -6.75
C ILE A 228 8.31 10.08 -5.94
N LYS A 229 7.30 9.23 -6.23
CA LYS A 229 6.01 9.32 -5.53
C LYS A 229 6.11 8.91 -4.07
N ARG A 230 5.43 9.68 -3.23
CA ARG A 230 5.26 9.41 -1.79
C ARG A 230 4.01 8.57 -1.59
N ASN A 231 4.08 7.29 -1.95
CA ASN A 231 2.97 6.36 -1.87
C ASN A 231 3.41 5.05 -1.19
N PHE A 232 2.50 4.10 -1.11
CA PHE A 232 2.75 2.80 -0.47
C PHE A 232 3.54 1.80 -1.33
N SER A 233 4.10 2.21 -2.46
CA SER A 233 4.79 1.28 -3.38
C SER A 233 5.97 0.56 -2.71
N TRP A 234 6.71 1.25 -1.83
CA TRP A 234 7.77 0.63 -1.04
C TRP A 234 7.21 -0.39 -0.04
N LYS A 235 6.16 -0.04 0.70
CA LYS A 235 5.51 -0.95 1.66
C LYS A 235 4.93 -2.18 0.97
N LEU A 236 4.25 -2.00 -0.16
CA LEU A 236 3.51 -3.06 -0.84
C LEU A 236 4.38 -3.91 -1.77
N GLY A 237 5.39 -3.34 -2.40
CA GLY A 237 6.15 -4.00 -3.47
C GLY A 237 7.66 -3.89 -3.36
N LYS A 238 8.21 -3.24 -2.32
CA LYS A 238 9.65 -2.95 -2.20
C LYS A 238 10.20 -2.25 -3.44
N MET A 239 9.40 -1.36 -4.02
CA MET A 239 9.69 -0.63 -5.25
C MET A 239 9.40 0.85 -5.09
N PHE A 240 10.06 1.66 -5.92
CA PHE A 240 9.84 3.10 -5.98
C PHE A 240 9.14 3.45 -7.28
N GLU A 241 8.12 4.28 -7.22
CA GLU A 241 7.43 4.81 -8.40
C GLU A 241 8.07 6.14 -8.77
N VAL A 242 8.82 6.16 -9.86
CA VAL A 242 9.71 7.25 -10.28
C VAL A 242 9.37 7.80 -11.64
N THR A 243 9.82 9.03 -11.94
CA THR A 243 9.74 9.62 -13.27
C THR A 243 10.98 10.46 -13.58
N LYS A 244 11.45 10.43 -14.84
CA LYS A 244 12.54 11.28 -15.32
C LYS A 244 12.02 12.57 -16.01
N ASP A 245 10.81 12.55 -16.53
CA ASP A 245 10.19 13.64 -17.29
C ASP A 245 9.07 14.37 -16.54
N GLY A 246 8.73 13.95 -15.32
CA GLY A 246 7.65 14.52 -14.50
C GLY A 246 6.26 13.98 -14.83
N SER A 247 6.10 13.20 -15.90
CA SER A 247 4.81 12.76 -16.43
C SER A 247 4.66 11.25 -16.47
N ASN A 248 5.68 10.55 -16.99
CA ASN A 248 5.65 9.10 -17.17
C ASN A 248 6.27 8.41 -15.96
N TYR A 249 5.41 7.82 -15.12
CA TYR A 249 5.84 7.09 -13.93
C TYR A 249 5.98 5.60 -14.22
N TYR A 250 7.01 4.99 -13.62
CA TYR A 250 7.31 3.57 -13.69
C TYR A 250 7.98 3.10 -12.39
N TYR A 251 8.05 1.78 -12.20
CA TYR A 251 8.66 1.22 -11.00
C TYR A 251 10.12 0.88 -11.19
N VAL A 252 10.93 1.14 -10.15
CA VAL A 252 12.30 0.66 -10.02
C VAL A 252 12.46 -0.07 -8.68
N ASP A 253 13.31 -1.09 -8.65
CA ASP A 253 13.70 -1.77 -7.41
C ASP A 253 14.85 -1.04 -6.70
N SER A 254 15.29 -1.56 -5.55
CA SER A 254 16.44 -1.00 -4.79
C SER A 254 17.78 -1.05 -5.52
N ASN A 255 17.88 -1.77 -6.64
CA ASN A 255 19.06 -1.80 -7.52
C ASN A 255 18.90 -0.84 -8.72
N ASN A 256 17.89 0.00 -8.71
CA ASN A 256 17.54 0.92 -9.80
C ASN A 256 17.19 0.21 -11.13
N LYS A 257 16.80 -1.06 -11.06
CA LYS A 257 16.32 -1.80 -12.23
C LYS A 257 14.88 -1.40 -12.52
N THR A 258 14.60 -1.04 -13.77
CA THR A 258 13.29 -0.60 -14.27
C THR A 258 12.38 -1.78 -14.63
N TYR A 259 11.07 -1.61 -14.39
CA TYR A 259 10.03 -2.58 -14.73
C TYR A 259 8.90 -1.96 -15.56
#